data_d92e5156e137e28858cbf25533943fbe
#
_entry.id   d92e5156e137e28858cbf25533943fbe
#
_cell.length_a   1.000
_cell.length_b   1.000
_cell.length_c   1.000
_cell.angle_alpha   90.00
_cell.angle_beta   90.00
_cell.angle_gamma   90.00
#
_symmetry.space_group_name_H-M   'P 1'
#
loop_
_entity.id
_entity.type
_entity.pdbx_description
1 polymer ?
#
loop_
_entity_poly.entity_id
_entity_poly.type
_entity_poly.pdbx_seq_one_letter_code
_entity_poly.pdbx_strand_id
1 'polypeptide(L)'
;KQQGAGYSTSNGEVQLFNDTTGEILTAIAEHAASGAFNTFKLAGYPANFLNAGQCIFAIDSTAGATWMGADAPLIDIAEEKLIPFELAVLPVPQSDPEQPRMISQGPSVCVFNKSDPQEVLASWLFAQYLLTNNVQIAYSQTEGYIPVTSKAQESPAYQDYLSRCGEDNTTHYRAKIEAAQLLMRYTDCTFVTPVFNGSASLRNAAGQLIED
;
A
#
# COMPACT_ATOMS: atom_id res chain seq x y z
N LYS A 1 -8.21 -10.66 9.15
CA LYS A 1 -7.20 -11.44 9.89
C LYS A 1 -7.42 -11.37 11.41
N GLN A 2 -7.48 -10.20 12.02
CA GLN A 2 -7.61 -10.05 13.48
C GLN A 2 -8.91 -10.66 14.02
N GLN A 3 -10.01 -10.53 13.31
CA GLN A 3 -11.31 -11.07 13.69
C GLN A 3 -11.51 -12.54 13.28
N GLY A 4 -10.50 -13.19 12.71
CA GLY A 4 -10.58 -14.58 12.32
C GLY A 4 -11.33 -14.86 11.02
N ALA A 5 -11.81 -13.81 10.32
CA ALA A 5 -12.44 -14.00 9.01
C ALA A 5 -11.47 -14.66 8.03
N GLY A 6 -11.90 -15.74 7.40
CA GLY A 6 -11.16 -16.43 6.35
C GLY A 6 -11.19 -15.62 5.06
N TYR A 7 -10.19 -15.83 4.21
CA TYR A 7 -10.16 -15.28 2.85
C TYR A 7 -9.97 -16.40 1.82
N SER A 8 -8.80 -17.00 1.81
CA SER A 8 -8.49 -18.16 0.97
C SER A 8 -7.32 -18.96 1.53
N THR A 9 -7.21 -20.21 1.09
CA THR A 9 -6.04 -21.07 1.33
C THR A 9 -5.07 -21.02 0.15
N SER A 10 -3.85 -21.50 0.35
CA SER A 10 -2.85 -21.63 -0.73
C SER A 10 -3.27 -22.65 -1.81
N ASN A 11 -4.21 -23.53 -1.48
CA ASN A 11 -4.76 -24.51 -2.44
C ASN A 11 -5.94 -23.96 -3.25
N GLY A 12 -6.31 -22.69 -3.06
CA GLY A 12 -7.39 -22.04 -3.78
C GLY A 12 -8.79 -22.25 -3.21
N GLU A 13 -8.90 -22.79 -1.99
CA GLU A 13 -10.18 -22.86 -1.31
C GLU A 13 -10.60 -21.45 -0.86
N VAL A 14 -11.80 -21.04 -1.24
CA VAL A 14 -12.37 -19.73 -0.90
C VAL A 14 -13.03 -19.83 0.47
N GLN A 15 -12.59 -18.99 1.41
CA GLN A 15 -13.07 -18.95 2.80
C GLN A 15 -13.77 -17.63 3.13
N LEU A 16 -14.02 -16.79 2.14
CA LEU A 16 -14.59 -15.44 2.31
C LEU A 16 -16.03 -15.47 2.84
N PHE A 17 -16.80 -16.51 2.50
CA PHE A 17 -18.21 -16.62 2.85
C PHE A 17 -18.38 -17.28 4.23
N ASN A 18 -18.36 -16.46 5.28
CA ASN A 18 -18.54 -16.86 6.67
C ASN A 18 -19.23 -15.75 7.47
N ASP A 19 -19.72 -16.08 8.67
CA ASP A 19 -20.50 -15.16 9.52
C ASP A 19 -19.71 -13.89 9.85
N THR A 20 -18.43 -14.01 10.20
CA THR A 20 -17.57 -12.86 10.53
C THR A 20 -17.43 -11.89 9.33
N THR A 21 -17.31 -12.42 8.11
CA THR A 21 -17.30 -11.58 6.91
C THR A 21 -18.65 -10.89 6.72
N GLY A 22 -19.75 -11.60 6.96
CA GLY A 22 -21.10 -11.03 6.92
C GLY A 22 -21.28 -9.86 7.91
N GLU A 23 -20.81 -10.02 9.14
CA GLU A 23 -20.83 -8.96 10.17
C GLU A 23 -20.01 -7.73 9.74
N ILE A 24 -18.81 -7.95 9.18
CA ILE A 24 -17.97 -6.86 8.68
C ILE A 24 -18.65 -6.10 7.53
N LEU A 25 -19.23 -6.81 6.57
CA LEU A 25 -19.93 -6.20 5.44
C LEU A 25 -21.18 -5.43 5.90
N THR A 26 -21.91 -5.98 6.87
CA THR A 26 -23.07 -5.29 7.47
C THR A 26 -22.65 -3.95 8.12
N ALA A 27 -21.57 -3.95 8.90
CA ALA A 27 -21.07 -2.74 9.52
C ALA A 27 -20.60 -1.70 8.47
N ILE A 28 -19.94 -2.14 7.39
CA ILE A 28 -19.55 -1.28 6.28
C ILE A 28 -20.79 -0.66 5.62
N ALA A 29 -21.83 -1.47 5.33
CA ALA A 29 -23.07 -1.00 4.74
C ALA A 29 -23.80 0.04 5.61
N GLU A 30 -23.83 -0.16 6.93
CA GLU A 30 -24.40 0.81 7.87
C GLU A 30 -23.65 2.16 7.84
N HIS A 31 -22.30 2.13 7.80
CA HIS A 31 -21.49 3.33 7.68
C HIS A 31 -21.64 4.00 6.32
N ALA A 32 -21.77 3.24 5.24
CA ALA A 32 -22.05 3.77 3.91
C ALA A 32 -23.43 4.45 3.85
N ALA A 33 -24.44 3.82 4.42
CA ALA A 33 -25.80 4.39 4.49
C ALA A 33 -25.85 5.70 5.30
N SER A 34 -25.01 5.85 6.32
CA SER A 34 -24.89 7.09 7.10
C SER A 34 -24.06 8.18 6.42
N GLY A 35 -23.38 7.88 5.32
CA GLY A 35 -22.44 8.77 4.65
C GLY A 35 -21.05 8.85 5.32
N ALA A 36 -20.80 8.04 6.35
CA ALA A 36 -19.50 8.01 7.05
C ALA A 36 -18.41 7.23 6.32
N PHE A 37 -18.80 6.40 5.36
CA PHE A 37 -17.89 5.58 4.54
C PHE A 37 -18.29 5.66 3.07
N ASN A 38 -17.28 5.65 2.20
CA ASN A 38 -17.50 5.56 0.76
C ASN A 38 -16.34 4.81 0.09
N THR A 39 -16.64 4.18 -1.04
CA THR A 39 -15.66 3.54 -1.93
C THR A 39 -15.73 4.16 -3.32
N PHE A 40 -14.80 3.80 -4.19
CA PHE A 40 -14.76 4.29 -5.56
C PHE A 40 -15.34 3.23 -6.50
N LYS A 41 -16.54 3.45 -7.01
CA LYS A 41 -17.16 2.57 -8.03
C LYS A 41 -16.48 2.64 -9.40
N LEU A 42 -15.66 3.65 -9.64
CA LEU A 42 -14.85 3.85 -10.82
C LEU A 42 -13.39 3.91 -10.42
N ALA A 43 -12.48 3.61 -11.35
CA ALA A 43 -11.05 3.77 -11.13
C ALA A 43 -10.76 5.18 -10.61
N GLY A 44 -10.32 5.27 -9.37
CA GLY A 44 -10.01 6.51 -8.67
C GLY A 44 -9.02 6.26 -7.56
N TYR A 45 -8.46 7.35 -7.04
CA TYR A 45 -7.51 7.29 -5.94
C TYR A 45 -8.06 8.05 -4.73
N PRO A 46 -7.95 7.52 -3.50
CA PRO A 46 -8.36 8.19 -2.28
C PRO A 46 -7.76 9.59 -2.14
N ALA A 47 -6.53 9.77 -2.64
CA ALA A 47 -5.84 11.06 -2.64
C ALA A 47 -6.65 12.20 -3.30
N ASN A 48 -7.36 11.93 -4.39
CA ASN A 48 -8.14 12.94 -5.11
C ASN A 48 -9.28 13.50 -4.24
N PHE A 49 -9.94 12.63 -3.49
CA PHE A 49 -11.03 13.03 -2.58
C PHE A 49 -10.50 13.74 -1.34
N LEU A 50 -9.39 13.28 -0.78
CA LEU A 50 -8.73 13.91 0.35
C LEU A 50 -8.26 15.32 -0.03
N ASN A 51 -7.55 15.46 -1.15
CA ASN A 51 -7.01 16.72 -1.64
C ASN A 51 -8.11 17.74 -2.01
N ALA A 52 -9.29 17.27 -2.43
CA ALA A 52 -10.47 18.09 -2.67
C ALA A 52 -11.32 18.35 -1.41
N GLY A 53 -10.91 17.90 -0.22
CA GLY A 53 -11.65 18.08 1.04
C GLY A 53 -12.96 17.31 1.11
N GLN A 54 -13.14 16.29 0.31
CA GLN A 54 -14.36 15.48 0.26
C GLN A 54 -14.35 14.36 1.32
N CYS A 55 -13.20 14.09 1.93
CA CYS A 55 -13.06 13.21 3.09
C CYS A 55 -11.96 13.74 4.02
N ILE A 56 -12.01 13.34 5.29
CA ILE A 56 -11.01 13.69 6.31
C ILE A 56 -10.08 12.52 6.64
N PHE A 57 -10.43 11.32 6.22
CA PHE A 57 -9.59 10.12 6.31
C PHE A 57 -9.56 9.43 4.97
N ALA A 58 -8.38 9.00 4.57
CA ALA A 58 -8.17 8.16 3.40
C ALA A 58 -7.33 6.94 3.79
N ILE A 59 -7.74 5.76 3.36
CA ILE A 59 -6.98 4.52 3.57
C ILE A 59 -6.36 4.13 2.23
N ASP A 60 -5.03 4.05 2.21
CA ASP A 60 -4.28 3.72 1.00
C ASP A 60 -2.99 2.97 1.36
N SER A 61 -2.24 2.59 0.36
CA SER A 61 -0.88 2.06 0.51
C SER A 61 0.11 3.19 0.84
N THR A 62 1.30 2.84 1.32
CA THR A 62 2.37 3.82 1.56
C THR A 62 2.79 4.56 0.27
N ALA A 63 2.67 3.92 -0.90
CA ALA A 63 2.90 4.59 -2.19
C ALA A 63 1.88 5.72 -2.45
N GLY A 64 0.64 5.57 -2.00
CA GLY A 64 -0.40 6.59 -2.11
C GLY A 64 -0.09 7.88 -1.36
N ALA A 65 0.76 7.83 -0.33
CA ALA A 65 1.16 9.01 0.45
C ALA A 65 1.85 10.10 -0.41
N THR A 66 2.46 9.71 -1.53
CA THR A 66 3.11 10.66 -2.47
C THR A 66 2.11 11.54 -3.22
N TRP A 67 0.82 11.14 -3.23
CA TRP A 67 -0.27 11.82 -3.91
C TRP A 67 -1.17 12.63 -2.96
N MET A 68 -1.00 12.47 -1.65
CA MET A 68 -1.86 13.07 -0.62
C MET A 68 -1.26 14.34 -0.06
N GLY A 69 -2.07 15.40 0.02
CA GLY A 69 -1.70 16.72 0.50
C GLY A 69 -1.71 17.77 -0.59
N ALA A 70 -1.96 19.02 -0.22
CA ALA A 70 -2.00 20.15 -1.15
C ALA A 70 -0.63 20.43 -1.81
N ASP A 71 0.46 20.05 -1.10
CA ASP A 71 1.85 20.21 -1.57
C ASP A 71 2.47 18.89 -2.06
N ALA A 72 1.65 17.87 -2.33
CA ALA A 72 2.15 16.57 -2.77
C ALA A 72 2.92 16.67 -4.10
N PRO A 73 4.01 15.91 -4.28
CA PRO A 73 4.79 15.94 -5.52
C PRO A 73 4.02 15.44 -6.74
N LEU A 74 3.02 14.59 -6.50
CA LEU A 74 2.17 14.03 -7.54
C LEU A 74 0.70 14.38 -7.22
N ILE A 75 0.15 15.34 -7.93
CA ILE A 75 -1.26 15.77 -7.79
C ILE A 75 -2.01 15.44 -9.08
N ASP A 76 -3.15 14.77 -8.95
CA ASP A 76 -3.96 14.26 -10.07
C ASP A 76 -5.34 14.96 -10.17
N ILE A 77 -5.48 16.12 -9.52
CA ILE A 77 -6.67 16.97 -9.65
C ILE A 77 -6.25 18.40 -10.00
N ALA A 78 -7.19 19.14 -10.57
CA ALA A 78 -6.96 20.53 -10.95
C ALA A 78 -6.67 21.39 -9.70
N GLU A 79 -5.73 22.34 -9.84
CA GLU A 79 -5.23 23.18 -8.72
C GLU A 79 -6.37 23.94 -8.01
N GLU A 80 -7.36 24.41 -8.74
CA GLU A 80 -8.51 25.12 -8.19
C GLU A 80 -9.45 24.24 -7.31
N LYS A 81 -9.25 22.93 -7.32
CA LYS A 81 -9.99 21.99 -6.47
C LYS A 81 -9.22 21.62 -5.19
N LEU A 82 -7.95 21.98 -5.11
CA LEU A 82 -7.14 21.69 -3.94
C LEU A 82 -7.56 22.55 -2.76
N ILE A 83 -7.64 21.94 -1.60
CA ILE A 83 -7.78 22.67 -0.35
C ILE A 83 -6.53 22.53 0.51
N PRO A 84 -6.08 23.58 1.20
CA PRO A 84 -4.96 23.49 2.14
C PRO A 84 -5.40 22.78 3.42
N PHE A 85 -4.61 21.80 3.87
CA PHE A 85 -4.78 21.11 5.16
C PHE A 85 -3.46 20.51 5.63
N GLU A 86 -3.36 20.23 6.92
CA GLU A 86 -2.25 19.46 7.47
C GLU A 86 -2.55 17.96 7.37
N LEU A 87 -1.60 17.20 6.86
CA LEU A 87 -1.68 15.76 6.70
C LEU A 87 -0.94 15.04 7.83
N ALA A 88 -1.57 14.03 8.41
CA ALA A 88 -0.94 13.10 9.33
C ALA A 88 -1.01 11.67 8.78
N VAL A 89 0.08 10.93 8.89
CA VAL A 89 0.18 9.53 8.48
C VAL A 89 0.07 8.64 9.72
N LEU A 90 -0.95 7.79 9.72
CA LEU A 90 -1.26 6.89 10.83
C LEU A 90 -1.36 5.44 10.33
N PRO A 91 -1.16 4.43 11.20
CA PRO A 91 -1.45 3.06 10.83
C PRO A 91 -2.94 2.89 10.50
N VAL A 92 -3.25 2.02 9.54
CA VAL A 92 -4.63 1.65 9.26
C VAL A 92 -5.34 1.19 10.55
N PRO A 93 -6.61 1.56 10.77
CA PRO A 93 -7.34 1.16 11.98
C PRO A 93 -7.30 -0.35 12.23
N GLN A 94 -7.12 -0.72 13.48
CA GLN A 94 -6.96 -2.10 13.92
C GLN A 94 -8.07 -2.45 14.93
N SER A 95 -8.64 -3.66 14.81
CA SER A 95 -9.57 -4.19 15.84
C SER A 95 -8.85 -4.48 17.16
N ASP A 96 -7.59 -4.87 17.08
CA ASP A 96 -6.70 -5.06 18.23
C ASP A 96 -5.39 -4.31 17.97
N PRO A 97 -5.21 -3.11 18.54
CA PRO A 97 -3.97 -2.33 18.38
C PRO A 97 -2.73 -2.98 18.96
N GLU A 98 -2.86 -3.89 19.93
CA GLU A 98 -1.74 -4.60 20.55
C GLU A 98 -1.21 -5.72 19.62
N GLN A 99 -2.02 -6.18 18.68
CA GLN A 99 -1.66 -7.20 17.71
C GLN A 99 -1.97 -6.73 16.28
N PRO A 100 -1.32 -5.68 15.80
CA PRO A 100 -1.62 -5.13 14.49
C PRO A 100 -1.36 -6.13 13.37
N ARG A 101 -2.20 -6.08 12.33
CA ARG A 101 -2.07 -6.90 11.12
C ARG A 101 -2.37 -6.05 9.90
N MET A 102 -1.38 -5.88 9.05
CA MET A 102 -1.50 -5.07 7.83
C MET A 102 -1.13 -5.89 6.61
N ILE A 103 -1.86 -5.67 5.51
CA ILE A 103 -1.55 -6.35 4.27
C ILE A 103 -0.27 -5.76 3.65
N SER A 104 0.67 -6.63 3.28
CA SER A 104 1.82 -6.24 2.46
C SER A 104 1.48 -6.40 1.00
N GLN A 105 1.68 -5.35 0.23
CA GLN A 105 1.49 -5.30 -1.21
C GLN A 105 2.71 -4.64 -1.85
N GLY A 106 2.89 -4.85 -3.14
CA GLY A 106 3.93 -4.20 -3.91
C GLY A 106 4.21 -4.94 -5.21
N PRO A 107 4.93 -4.30 -6.14
CA PRO A 107 5.38 -4.96 -7.34
C PRO A 107 6.37 -6.08 -7.02
N SER A 108 6.35 -7.14 -7.83
CA SER A 108 7.28 -8.26 -7.74
C SER A 108 8.01 -8.44 -9.05
N VAL A 109 9.27 -8.82 -8.98
CA VAL A 109 10.08 -9.17 -10.15
C VAL A 109 10.03 -10.68 -10.35
N CYS A 110 9.56 -11.11 -11.52
CA CYS A 110 9.49 -12.51 -11.89
C CYS A 110 10.46 -12.81 -13.04
N VAL A 111 11.30 -13.84 -12.88
CA VAL A 111 12.16 -14.35 -13.94
C VAL A 111 11.46 -15.52 -14.59
N PHE A 112 11.07 -15.36 -15.86
CA PHE A 112 10.41 -16.40 -16.64
C PHE A 112 11.42 -17.41 -17.19
N ASN A 113 11.05 -18.68 -17.21
CA ASN A 113 11.79 -19.70 -17.92
C ASN A 113 11.65 -19.49 -19.43
N LYS A 114 12.78 -19.58 -20.14
CA LYS A 114 12.86 -19.45 -21.60
C LYS A 114 13.69 -20.58 -22.20
N SER A 115 13.57 -20.77 -23.51
CA SER A 115 14.35 -21.79 -24.25
C SER A 115 15.84 -21.49 -24.30
N ASP A 116 16.23 -20.21 -24.28
CA ASP A 116 17.62 -19.79 -24.23
C ASP A 116 18.07 -19.58 -22.77
N PRO A 117 19.02 -20.42 -22.25
CA PRO A 117 19.52 -20.25 -20.89
C PRO A 117 20.26 -18.92 -20.67
N GLN A 118 20.82 -18.31 -21.71
CA GLN A 118 21.49 -17.02 -21.61
C GLN A 118 20.53 -15.88 -21.31
N GLU A 119 19.32 -15.92 -21.88
CA GLU A 119 18.26 -14.96 -21.56
C GLU A 119 17.79 -15.09 -20.10
N VAL A 120 17.67 -16.32 -19.59
CA VAL A 120 17.33 -16.58 -18.19
C VAL A 120 18.42 -16.06 -17.25
N LEU A 121 19.71 -16.33 -17.59
CA LEU A 121 20.82 -15.83 -16.81
C LEU A 121 20.88 -14.30 -16.81
N ALA A 122 20.70 -13.65 -17.95
CA ALA A 122 20.69 -12.19 -18.05
C ALA A 122 19.54 -11.59 -17.20
N SER A 123 18.36 -12.19 -17.25
CA SER A 123 17.21 -11.76 -16.43
C SER A 123 17.48 -11.93 -14.93
N TRP A 124 18.14 -13.02 -14.55
CA TRP A 124 18.55 -13.25 -13.16
C TRP A 124 19.58 -12.23 -12.69
N LEU A 125 20.61 -11.94 -13.49
CA LEU A 125 21.61 -10.92 -13.17
C LEU A 125 20.98 -9.53 -13.04
N PHE A 126 20.02 -9.21 -13.87
CA PHE A 126 19.25 -7.96 -13.74
C PHE A 126 18.45 -7.93 -12.43
N ALA A 127 17.77 -9.02 -12.06
CA ALA A 127 17.08 -9.12 -10.79
C ALA A 127 18.04 -8.93 -9.58
N GLN A 128 19.25 -9.51 -9.66
CA GLN A 128 20.29 -9.30 -8.64
C GLN A 128 20.76 -7.83 -8.59
N TYR A 129 20.88 -7.16 -9.73
CA TYR A 129 21.21 -5.74 -9.78
C TYR A 129 20.16 -4.89 -9.07
N LEU A 130 18.85 -5.19 -9.25
CA LEU A 130 17.77 -4.49 -8.57
C LEU A 130 17.83 -4.64 -7.03
N LEU A 131 18.46 -5.71 -6.53
CA LEU A 131 18.66 -5.94 -5.09
C LEU A 131 19.91 -5.24 -4.53
N THR A 132 20.67 -4.50 -5.34
CA THR A 132 21.79 -3.70 -4.82
C THR A 132 21.25 -2.53 -3.98
N ASN A 133 21.98 -2.16 -2.91
CA ASN A 133 21.55 -1.09 -2.00
C ASN A 133 21.22 0.21 -2.75
N ASN A 134 22.07 0.61 -3.70
CA ASN A 134 21.91 1.85 -4.44
C ASN A 134 20.59 1.87 -5.24
N VAL A 135 20.25 0.78 -5.90
CA VAL A 135 19.01 0.68 -6.68
C VAL A 135 17.79 0.67 -5.76
N GLN A 136 17.83 -0.13 -4.68
CA GLN A 136 16.73 -0.17 -3.71
C GLN A 136 16.47 1.20 -3.08
N ILE A 137 17.52 1.91 -2.68
CA ILE A 137 17.40 3.24 -2.08
C ILE A 137 16.86 4.25 -3.11
N ALA A 138 17.39 4.26 -4.33
CA ALA A 138 16.91 5.14 -5.39
C ALA A 138 15.43 4.89 -5.70
N TYR A 139 15.01 3.62 -5.78
CA TYR A 139 13.63 3.26 -6.02
C TYR A 139 12.69 3.66 -4.86
N SER A 140 13.13 3.46 -3.61
CA SER A 140 12.33 3.83 -2.44
C SER A 140 12.11 5.35 -2.30
N GLN A 141 12.96 6.17 -2.94
CA GLN A 141 12.78 7.62 -2.99
C GLN A 141 11.73 8.09 -4.01
N THR A 142 11.22 7.21 -4.85
CA THR A 142 10.20 7.59 -5.87
C THR A 142 8.80 7.75 -5.26
N GLU A 143 8.19 6.69 -4.76
CA GLU A 143 6.78 6.66 -4.38
C GLU A 143 6.51 5.94 -3.05
N GLY A 144 7.14 6.32 -1.94
CA GLY A 144 6.80 5.78 -0.61
C GLY A 144 7.04 4.28 -0.43
N TYR A 145 7.88 3.68 -1.27
CA TYR A 145 8.38 2.32 -1.10
C TYR A 145 9.50 2.28 -0.05
N ILE A 146 9.78 1.10 0.47
CA ILE A 146 10.96 0.86 1.32
C ILE A 146 11.90 -0.13 0.66
N PRO A 147 13.21 -0.07 0.95
CA PRO A 147 14.14 -1.12 0.53
C PRO A 147 13.71 -2.48 1.09
N VAL A 148 13.83 -3.55 0.31
CA VAL A 148 13.39 -4.90 0.71
C VAL A 148 14.41 -5.65 1.56
N THR A 149 15.63 -5.14 1.70
CA THR A 149 16.67 -5.76 2.52
C THR A 149 17.01 -4.88 3.74
N SER A 150 17.21 -5.49 4.90
CA SER A 150 17.65 -4.79 6.12
C SER A 150 18.98 -4.05 5.90
N LYS A 151 19.90 -4.64 5.14
CA LYS A 151 21.16 -4.00 4.77
C LYS A 151 20.97 -2.65 4.05
N ALA A 152 19.99 -2.54 3.16
CA ALA A 152 19.69 -1.29 2.48
C ALA A 152 18.94 -0.32 3.41
N GLN A 153 17.99 -0.83 4.20
CA GLN A 153 17.24 -0.04 5.19
C GLN A 153 18.17 0.60 6.25
N GLU A 154 19.16 -0.15 6.74
CA GLU A 154 20.10 0.29 7.76
C GLU A 154 21.28 1.09 7.20
N SER A 155 21.39 1.23 5.88
CA SER A 155 22.50 1.94 5.26
C SER A 155 22.51 3.44 5.61
N PRO A 156 23.69 4.07 5.79
CA PRO A 156 23.78 5.50 6.08
C PRO A 156 23.04 6.36 5.04
N ALA A 157 23.05 5.97 3.77
CA ALA A 157 22.40 6.72 2.70
C ALA A 157 20.87 6.72 2.83
N TYR A 158 20.25 5.60 3.22
CA TYR A 158 18.81 5.55 3.44
C TYR A 158 18.40 6.22 4.73
N GLN A 159 19.20 6.10 5.80
CA GLN A 159 18.95 6.78 7.06
C GLN A 159 19.09 8.31 6.92
N ASP A 160 20.05 8.80 6.12
CA ASP A 160 20.16 10.22 5.76
C ASP A 160 18.88 10.69 5.05
N TYR A 161 18.43 9.96 4.03
CA TYR A 161 17.17 10.26 3.34
C TYR A 161 15.98 10.37 4.30
N LEU A 162 15.81 9.42 5.22
CA LEU A 162 14.71 9.45 6.19
C LEU A 162 14.82 10.60 7.18
N SER A 163 16.04 11.01 7.54
CA SER A 163 16.28 12.12 8.49
C SER A 163 15.90 13.48 7.92
N ARG A 164 15.83 13.60 6.61
CA ARG A 164 15.51 14.83 5.87
C ARG A 164 14.02 15.02 5.60
N CYS A 165 13.18 14.38 6.39
CA CYS A 165 11.72 14.40 6.27
C CYS A 165 11.17 15.85 6.29
N GLY A 166 10.50 16.24 5.20
CA GLY A 166 9.88 17.56 5.07
C GLY A 166 10.83 18.69 4.65
N GLU A 167 12.06 18.38 4.22
CA GLU A 167 12.98 19.41 3.71
C GLU A 167 12.52 20.00 2.37
N ASP A 168 11.79 19.21 1.57
CA ASP A 168 11.23 19.67 0.31
C ASP A 168 9.94 18.90 -0.02
N ASN A 169 9.19 19.40 -1.00
CA ASN A 169 7.92 18.82 -1.46
C ASN A 169 8.12 17.88 -2.67
N THR A 170 9.27 17.28 -2.83
CA THR A 170 9.61 16.35 -3.92
C THR A 170 10.24 15.07 -3.35
N THR A 171 11.58 15.05 -3.26
CA THR A 171 12.32 13.88 -2.78
C THR A 171 12.05 13.62 -1.30
N HIS A 172 12.06 14.68 -0.46
CA HIS A 172 11.90 14.57 1.00
C HIS A 172 10.49 14.95 1.48
N TYR A 173 9.48 14.75 0.62
CA TYR A 173 8.09 15.04 0.97
C TYR A 173 7.69 14.33 2.26
N ARG A 174 7.16 15.10 3.22
CA ARG A 174 6.88 14.63 4.59
C ARG A 174 6.04 13.35 4.61
N ALA A 175 4.86 13.36 3.99
CA ALA A 175 3.94 12.23 4.05
C ALA A 175 4.54 10.95 3.50
N LYS A 176 5.32 11.04 2.42
CA LYS A 176 6.04 9.90 1.83
C LYS A 176 7.04 9.29 2.80
N ILE A 177 7.85 10.11 3.47
CA ILE A 177 8.85 9.63 4.42
C ILE A 177 8.20 9.10 5.70
N GLU A 178 7.18 9.78 6.23
CA GLU A 178 6.41 9.30 7.38
C GLU A 178 5.77 7.94 7.10
N ALA A 179 5.21 7.74 5.89
CA ALA A 179 4.65 6.46 5.47
C ALA A 179 5.71 5.35 5.37
N ALA A 180 6.90 5.66 4.84
CA ALA A 180 8.02 4.72 4.81
C ALA A 180 8.49 4.34 6.22
N GLN A 181 8.64 5.32 7.10
CA GLN A 181 9.02 5.10 8.51
C GLN A 181 7.94 4.30 9.26
N LEU A 182 6.65 4.56 8.99
CA LEU A 182 5.54 3.79 9.53
C LEU A 182 5.63 2.34 9.10
N LEU A 183 5.77 2.07 7.81
CA LEU A 183 5.88 0.71 7.28
C LEU A 183 7.08 -0.04 7.89
N MET A 184 8.24 0.59 8.02
CA MET A 184 9.41 -0.02 8.64
C MET A 184 9.16 -0.44 10.09
N ARG A 185 8.42 0.36 10.87
CA ARG A 185 8.05 0.01 12.25
C ARG A 185 7.12 -1.18 12.36
N TYR A 186 6.30 -1.41 11.34
CA TYR A 186 5.26 -2.44 11.32
C TYR A 186 5.57 -3.61 10.37
N THR A 187 6.80 -3.72 9.87
CA THR A 187 7.18 -4.78 8.91
C THR A 187 6.84 -6.18 9.43
N ASP A 188 7.11 -6.47 10.71
CA ASP A 188 6.85 -7.77 11.34
C ASP A 188 5.35 -8.05 11.55
N CYS A 189 4.51 -7.03 11.43
CA CYS A 189 3.06 -7.13 11.55
C CYS A 189 2.36 -7.31 10.21
N THR A 190 3.12 -7.36 9.12
CA THR A 190 2.56 -7.50 7.77
C THR A 190 2.24 -8.96 7.43
N PHE A 191 1.31 -9.14 6.51
CA PHE A 191 0.98 -10.43 5.92
C PHE A 191 0.69 -10.30 4.43
N VAL A 192 0.82 -11.39 3.70
CA VAL A 192 0.39 -11.50 2.31
C VAL A 192 -0.81 -12.43 2.19
N THR A 193 -1.66 -12.19 1.20
CA THR A 193 -2.73 -13.15 0.86
C THR A 193 -2.14 -14.34 0.10
N PRO A 194 -2.69 -15.54 0.25
CA PRO A 194 -2.26 -16.70 -0.51
C PRO A 194 -2.37 -16.46 -2.02
N VAL A 195 -1.38 -16.96 -2.77
CA VAL A 195 -1.34 -16.88 -4.24
C VAL A 195 -1.67 -18.24 -4.83
N PHE A 196 -2.66 -18.28 -5.71
CA PHE A 196 -3.10 -19.48 -6.43
C PHE A 196 -3.72 -19.08 -7.77
N ASN A 197 -3.98 -20.05 -8.64
CA ASN A 197 -4.64 -19.78 -9.91
C ASN A 197 -6.09 -19.31 -9.65
N GLY A 198 -6.40 -18.06 -10.00
CA GLY A 198 -7.68 -17.39 -9.69
C GLY A 198 -7.63 -16.39 -8.53
N SER A 199 -6.51 -16.22 -7.83
CA SER A 199 -6.39 -15.27 -6.72
C SER A 199 -6.73 -13.82 -7.11
N ALA A 200 -6.41 -13.40 -8.33
CA ALA A 200 -6.80 -12.09 -8.85
C ALA A 200 -8.31 -11.94 -9.02
N SER A 201 -8.98 -12.97 -9.52
CA SER A 201 -10.45 -13.00 -9.67
C SER A 201 -11.14 -12.94 -8.31
N LEU A 202 -10.63 -13.69 -7.33
CA LEU A 202 -11.16 -13.64 -5.96
C LEU A 202 -10.98 -12.24 -5.34
N ARG A 203 -9.85 -11.61 -5.55
CA ARG A 203 -9.58 -10.25 -5.06
C ARG A 203 -10.56 -9.24 -5.66
N ASN A 204 -10.80 -9.31 -6.96
CA ASN A 204 -11.76 -8.43 -7.64
C ASN A 204 -13.19 -8.66 -7.11
N ALA A 205 -13.61 -9.93 -6.97
CA ALA A 205 -14.92 -10.25 -6.42
C ALA A 205 -15.08 -9.76 -4.96
N ALA A 206 -14.05 -9.90 -4.13
CA ALA A 206 -14.06 -9.37 -2.77
C ALA A 206 -14.17 -7.83 -2.73
N GLY A 207 -13.56 -7.13 -3.68
CA GLY A 207 -13.73 -5.68 -3.84
C GLY A 207 -15.17 -5.31 -4.19
N GLN A 208 -15.77 -6.01 -5.14
CA GLN A 208 -17.17 -5.78 -5.54
C GLN A 208 -18.16 -5.98 -4.38
N LEU A 209 -17.93 -6.94 -3.49
CA LEU A 209 -18.77 -7.13 -2.29
C LEU A 209 -18.78 -5.90 -1.34
N ILE A 210 -17.75 -5.07 -1.41
CA ILE A 210 -17.68 -3.84 -0.59
C ILE A 210 -18.33 -2.66 -1.35
N GLU A 211 -18.28 -2.68 -2.67
CA GLU A 211 -18.82 -1.61 -3.52
C GLU A 211 -20.35 -1.70 -3.70
N ASP A 212 -20.92 -2.92 -3.70
CA ASP A 212 -22.35 -3.21 -3.89
C ASP A 212 -23.14 -3.11 -2.57
#